data_905e7fb65f4683c3a0aaf1ca79a3a97c
#
_entry.id   905e7fb65f4683c3a0aaf1ca79a3a97c
#
_cell.length_a   1.000
_cell.length_b   1.000
_cell.length_c   1.000
_cell.angle_alpha   90.00
_cell.angle_beta   90.00
_cell.angle_gamma   90.00
#
_symmetry.space_group_name_H-M   'P 1'
#
loop_
_entity.id
_entity.type
_entity.pdbx_description
1 polymer ?
#
loop_
_entity_poly.entity_id
_entity_poly.type
_entity_poly.pdbx_seq_one_letter_code
_entity_poly.pdbx_strand_id
1 'polypeptide(L)'
;MTRTRSKENRRSARVAVSKGMWVSWHASGPRNVSRVRDLSAGGVFISTTTIVPVGTVLQMLFSLPEGEMRMHGVVRYAEAHRGMGVEFTRMGAADRARLQELLRRLNR
;
A
#
# COMPACT_ATOMS: atom_id res chain seq x y z
N MET A 1 14.57 22.78 6.87
CA MET A 1 13.85 22.12 6.78
C MET A 1 13.64 20.76 6.28
N THR A 2 14.67 20.13 5.85
CA THR A 2 14.60 18.76 5.43
C THR A 2 14.42 17.81 6.56
N ARG A 3 14.62 18.30 7.78
CA ARG A 3 14.50 17.46 8.93
C ARG A 3 13.15 16.85 9.12
N THR A 4 12.09 17.62 8.88
CA THR A 4 10.75 17.12 9.01
C THR A 4 10.49 16.01 8.00
N ARG A 5 10.97 16.22 6.79
CA ARG A 5 10.82 15.22 5.77
C ARG A 5 11.55 13.93 6.12
N SER A 6 12.72 14.05 6.72
CA SER A 6 13.46 12.86 7.13
C SER A 6 12.71 12.07 8.17
N LYS A 7 12.08 12.75 9.12
CA LYS A 7 11.30 12.07 10.11
C LYS A 7 10.15 11.33 9.48
N GLU A 8 9.47 11.98 8.56
CA GLU A 8 8.36 11.33 7.88
C GLU A 8 8.84 10.10 7.12
N ASN A 9 9.99 10.22 6.48
CA ASN A 9 10.53 9.09 5.75
C ASN A 9 10.84 7.93 6.66
N ARG A 10 11.36 8.20 7.85
CA ARG A 10 11.65 7.13 8.78
C ARG A 10 10.38 6.44 9.25
N ARG A 11 9.33 7.21 9.55
CA ARG A 11 8.08 6.61 9.97
C ARG A 11 7.43 5.81 8.87
N SER A 12 7.67 6.21 7.65
CA SER A 12 7.10 5.56 6.48
C SER A 12 8.13 4.75 5.73
N ALA A 13 9.11 4.21 6.45
CA ALA A 13 10.15 3.40 5.81
C ALA A 13 9.50 2.25 5.05
N ARG A 14 9.94 2.06 3.81
CA ARG A 14 9.37 1.06 2.93
C ARG A 14 10.12 -0.24 3.04
N VAL A 15 9.36 -1.32 3.01
CA VAL A 15 9.92 -2.66 3.05
C VAL A 15 9.56 -3.33 1.74
N ALA A 16 10.58 -3.81 1.03
CA ALA A 16 10.38 -4.53 -0.21
C ALA A 16 9.72 -5.86 0.08
N VAL A 17 8.77 -6.24 -0.76
CA VAL A 17 8.07 -7.50 -0.61
C VAL A 17 8.60 -8.45 -1.68
N SER A 18 9.43 -9.38 -1.27
CA SER A 18 10.07 -10.29 -2.22
C SER A 18 9.20 -11.48 -2.58
N LYS A 19 8.27 -11.86 -1.72
CA LYS A 19 7.37 -12.96 -2.01
C LYS A 19 6.06 -12.40 -2.52
N GLY A 20 5.31 -13.23 -3.22
CA GLY A 20 4.06 -12.78 -3.79
C GLY A 20 3.07 -12.34 -2.72
N MET A 21 2.78 -11.08 -2.69
CA MET A 21 1.71 -10.53 -1.87
C MET A 21 0.77 -9.82 -2.82
N TRP A 22 -0.51 -10.11 -2.71
CA TRP A 22 -1.50 -9.61 -3.65
C TRP A 22 -2.46 -8.67 -2.96
N VAL A 23 -2.88 -7.66 -3.68
CA VAL A 23 -3.90 -6.74 -3.20
C VAL A 23 -5.01 -6.66 -4.23
N SER A 24 -6.23 -6.75 -3.74
CA SER A 24 -7.42 -6.54 -4.55
C SER A 24 -7.82 -5.09 -4.36
N TRP A 25 -7.98 -4.35 -5.43
CA TRP A 25 -8.26 -2.92 -5.32
C TRP A 25 -9.22 -2.47 -6.41
N HIS A 26 -9.95 -1.41 -6.10
CA HIS A 26 -10.81 -0.79 -7.11
C HIS A 26 -11.10 0.65 -6.71
N ALA A 27 -11.43 1.44 -7.72
CA ALA A 27 -11.89 2.82 -7.51
C ALA A 27 -13.41 2.84 -7.62
N SER A 28 -13.91 2.92 -8.83
CA SER A 28 -15.36 2.94 -9.04
C SER A 28 -15.76 1.97 -10.14
N GLY A 29 -14.91 1.09 -10.51
CA GLY A 29 -15.19 0.14 -11.58
C GLY A 29 -14.87 -1.26 -11.14
N PRO A 30 -14.43 -2.08 -12.07
CA PRO A 30 -14.10 -3.46 -11.77
C PRO A 30 -12.97 -3.55 -10.77
N ARG A 31 -12.96 -4.67 -10.06
CA ARG A 31 -11.90 -4.94 -9.09
C ARG A 31 -10.68 -5.48 -9.84
N ASN A 32 -9.52 -5.05 -9.40
CA ASN A 32 -8.25 -5.50 -9.93
C ASN A 32 -7.50 -6.27 -8.86
N VAL A 33 -6.64 -7.19 -9.28
CA VAL A 33 -5.77 -7.91 -8.37
C VAL A 33 -4.36 -7.69 -8.86
N SER A 34 -3.50 -7.19 -7.99
CA SER A 34 -2.16 -6.82 -8.38
C SER A 34 -1.17 -7.22 -7.30
N ARG A 35 0.09 -7.29 -7.70
CA ARG A 35 1.15 -7.64 -6.78
C ARG A 35 1.63 -6.40 -6.03
N VAL A 36 1.99 -6.58 -4.78
CA VAL A 36 2.56 -5.53 -3.95
C VAL A 36 4.07 -5.56 -4.11
N ARG A 37 4.67 -4.41 -4.47
CA ARG A 37 6.12 -4.32 -4.61
C ARG A 37 6.78 -3.95 -3.30
N ASP A 38 6.24 -2.95 -2.61
CA ASP A 38 6.76 -2.56 -1.31
C ASP A 38 5.65 -1.98 -0.48
N LEU A 39 5.89 -1.93 0.82
CA LEU A 39 4.86 -1.61 1.80
C LEU A 39 5.47 -0.82 2.94
N SER A 40 4.71 0.10 3.50
CA SER A 40 5.12 0.87 4.66
C SER A 40 3.90 1.11 5.54
N ALA A 41 4.13 1.73 6.69
CA ALA A 41 3.02 2.09 7.56
C ALA A 41 2.08 3.10 6.89
N GLY A 42 2.59 3.88 5.96
CA GLY A 42 1.80 4.94 5.33
C GLY A 42 1.32 4.64 3.93
N GLY A 43 1.76 3.57 3.30
CA GLY A 43 1.34 3.33 1.93
C GLY A 43 1.89 2.07 1.31
N VAL A 44 1.57 1.89 0.05
CA VAL A 44 1.92 0.68 -0.69
C VAL A 44 2.25 1.05 -2.12
N PHE A 45 3.20 0.35 -2.72
CA PHE A 45 3.41 0.44 -4.16
C PHE A 45 2.79 -0.80 -4.80
N ILE A 46 1.83 -0.57 -5.68
CA ILE A 46 1.10 -1.64 -6.36
C ILE A 46 1.64 -1.76 -7.78
N SER A 47 2.10 -2.96 -8.12
CA SER A 47 2.59 -3.24 -9.47
C SER A 47 1.42 -3.49 -10.39
N THR A 48 1.23 -2.62 -11.35
CA THR A 48 0.11 -2.75 -12.29
C THR A 48 0.42 -1.94 -13.54
N THR A 49 -0.15 -2.36 -14.65
CA THR A 49 -0.10 -1.59 -15.88
C THR A 49 -1.35 -0.75 -16.08
N THR A 50 -2.33 -0.92 -15.21
CA THR A 50 -3.56 -0.14 -15.27
C THR A 50 -3.25 1.29 -14.86
N ILE A 51 -3.67 2.25 -15.67
CA ILE A 51 -3.43 3.65 -15.38
C ILE A 51 -4.56 4.19 -14.52
N VAL A 52 -4.18 4.71 -13.36
CA VAL A 52 -5.14 5.28 -12.42
C VAL A 52 -4.67 6.70 -12.11
N PRO A 53 -5.53 7.70 -12.30
CA PRO A 53 -5.12 9.09 -12.09
C PRO A 53 -4.70 9.36 -10.65
N VAL A 54 -3.68 10.20 -10.49
CA VAL A 54 -3.26 10.68 -9.18
C VAL A 54 -4.46 11.38 -8.53
N GLY A 55 -4.65 11.11 -7.25
CA GLY A 55 -5.78 11.65 -6.50
C GLY A 55 -6.98 10.73 -6.42
N THR A 56 -6.95 9.62 -7.15
CA THR A 56 -8.05 8.66 -7.10
C THR A 56 -8.05 7.93 -5.77
N VAL A 57 -9.22 7.78 -5.17
CA VAL A 57 -9.39 7.03 -3.93
C VAL A 57 -9.62 5.57 -4.27
N LEU A 58 -8.88 4.70 -3.60
CA LEU A 58 -8.99 3.26 -3.82
C LEU A 58 -9.46 2.57 -2.56
N GLN A 59 -10.21 1.49 -2.74
CA GLN A 59 -10.50 0.55 -1.67
C GLN A 59 -9.62 -0.67 -1.92
N MET A 60 -8.94 -1.11 -0.87
CA MET A 60 -7.95 -2.18 -1.00
C MET A 60 -8.21 -3.29 0.00
N LEU A 61 -7.96 -4.51 -0.44
CA LEU A 61 -8.06 -5.69 0.39
C LEU A 61 -6.80 -6.52 0.18
N PHE A 62 -6.04 -6.70 1.25
CA PHE A 62 -4.84 -7.52 1.21
C PHE A 62 -5.17 -8.88 1.82
N SER A 63 -4.82 -9.94 1.11
CA SER A 63 -5.03 -11.29 1.61
C SER A 63 -3.74 -11.80 2.22
N LEU A 64 -3.78 -12.11 3.49
CA LEU A 64 -2.62 -12.57 4.24
C LEU A 64 -2.93 -13.94 4.82
N PRO A 65 -1.90 -14.74 5.14
CA PRO A 65 -2.15 -16.04 5.77
C PRO A 65 -2.98 -15.95 7.05
N GLU A 66 -2.77 -14.87 7.83
CA GLU A 66 -3.47 -14.73 9.11
C GLU A 66 -4.81 -14.02 8.97
N GLY A 67 -5.17 -13.58 7.78
CA GLY A 67 -6.44 -12.90 7.57
C GLY A 67 -6.31 -11.75 6.61
N GLU A 68 -7.35 -10.95 6.51
CA GLU A 68 -7.42 -9.87 5.54
C GLU A 68 -7.19 -8.53 6.18
N MET A 69 -6.60 -7.61 5.41
CA MET A 69 -6.50 -6.21 5.81
C MET A 69 -7.28 -5.38 4.80
N ARG A 70 -8.13 -4.50 5.30
CA ARG A 70 -8.92 -3.60 4.47
C ARG A 70 -8.54 -2.17 4.77
N MET A 71 -8.39 -1.38 3.72
CA MET A 71 -8.07 0.01 3.92
C MET A 71 -8.38 0.82 2.68
N HIS A 72 -8.47 2.13 2.87
CA HIS A 72 -8.63 3.07 1.78
C HIS A 72 -7.31 3.79 1.57
N GLY A 73 -7.09 4.24 0.35
CA GLY A 73 -5.91 5.01 0.06
C GLY A 73 -6.17 5.94 -1.11
N VAL A 74 -5.18 6.77 -1.37
CA VAL A 74 -5.25 7.73 -2.47
C VAL A 74 -3.99 7.56 -3.30
N VAL A 75 -4.15 7.56 -4.62
CA VAL A 75 -3.02 7.43 -5.53
C VAL A 75 -2.23 8.74 -5.48
N ARG A 76 -0.96 8.64 -5.10
CA ARG A 76 -0.10 9.81 -4.97
C ARG A 76 0.80 10.02 -6.16
N TYR A 77 1.23 8.94 -6.79
CA TYR A 77 2.03 9.04 -8.01
C TYR A 77 1.90 7.76 -8.80
N ALA A 78 2.25 7.84 -10.07
CA ALA A 78 2.19 6.68 -10.96
C ALA A 78 3.49 6.61 -11.73
N GLU A 79 3.97 5.38 -11.95
CA GLU A 79 5.13 5.11 -12.78
C GLU A 79 4.63 4.31 -13.97
N ALA A 80 4.74 4.88 -15.15
CA ALA A 80 4.21 4.27 -16.35
C ALA A 80 4.74 2.85 -16.52
N HIS A 81 3.83 1.91 -16.78
CA HIS A 81 4.12 0.51 -17.01
C HIS A 81 4.67 -0.22 -15.79
N ARG A 82 4.77 0.45 -14.64
CA ARG A 82 5.30 -0.18 -13.43
C ARG A 82 4.26 -0.28 -12.32
N GLY A 83 3.54 0.79 -12.08
CA GLY A 83 2.57 0.76 -11.02
C GLY A 83 2.28 2.12 -10.44
N MET A 84 1.82 2.12 -9.21
CA MET A 84 1.41 3.35 -8.56
C MET A 84 1.70 3.30 -7.07
N GLY A 85 2.03 4.48 -6.53
CA GLY A 85 2.20 4.65 -5.10
C GLY A 85 0.91 5.15 -4.49
N VAL A 86 0.45 4.46 -3.47
CA VAL A 86 -0.84 4.75 -2.83
C VAL A 86 -0.58 5.06 -1.36
N GLU A 87 -1.09 6.17 -0.90
CA GLU A 87 -1.00 6.56 0.50
C GLU A 87 -2.26 6.08 1.23
N PHE A 88 -2.09 5.41 2.36
CA PHE A 88 -3.22 4.96 3.15
C PHE A 88 -3.88 6.16 3.80
N THR A 89 -5.20 6.24 3.70
CA THR A 89 -5.94 7.34 4.28
C THR A 89 -6.90 6.88 5.36
N ARG A 90 -7.27 5.60 5.35
CA ARG A 90 -8.25 5.12 6.30
C ARG A 90 -8.09 3.63 6.52
N MET A 91 -8.03 3.21 7.76
CA MET A 91 -8.05 1.81 8.11
C MET A 91 -8.50 1.68 9.55
N GLY A 92 -9.15 0.55 9.87
CA GLY A 92 -9.58 0.30 11.23
C GLY A 92 -8.43 -0.07 12.13
N ALA A 93 -8.69 -0.10 13.42
CA ALA A 93 -7.66 -0.41 14.41
C ALA A 93 -7.12 -1.83 14.22
N ALA A 94 -7.99 -2.79 13.92
CA ALA A 94 -7.55 -4.16 13.71
C ALA A 94 -6.66 -4.28 12.48
N ASP A 95 -7.01 -3.55 11.42
CA ASP A 95 -6.20 -3.57 10.21
C ASP A 95 -4.85 -2.92 10.45
N ARG A 96 -4.84 -1.83 11.20
CA ARG A 96 -3.58 -1.15 11.52
C ARG A 96 -2.66 -2.06 12.32
N ALA A 97 -3.20 -2.76 13.30
CA ALA A 97 -2.40 -3.68 14.11
C ALA A 97 -1.83 -4.79 13.25
N ARG A 98 -2.63 -5.30 12.32
CA ARG A 98 -2.19 -6.36 11.42
C ARG A 98 -1.10 -5.86 10.48
N LEU A 99 -1.23 -4.62 10.00
CA LEU A 99 -0.21 -4.01 9.16
C LEU A 99 1.11 -3.88 9.92
N GLN A 100 1.05 -3.41 11.15
CA GLN A 100 2.26 -3.25 11.96
C GLN A 100 2.96 -4.58 12.18
N GLU A 101 2.19 -5.61 12.46
CA GLU A 101 2.77 -6.93 12.66
C GLU A 101 3.39 -7.46 11.37
N LEU A 102 2.73 -7.25 10.26
CA LEU A 102 3.23 -7.67 8.96
C LEU A 102 4.55 -6.99 8.66
N LEU A 103 4.62 -5.68 8.86
CA LEU A 103 5.84 -4.92 8.60
C LEU A 103 6.99 -5.40 9.46
N ARG A 104 6.69 -5.74 10.71
CA ARG A 104 7.72 -6.25 11.61
C ARG A 104 8.29 -7.56 11.08
N ARG A 105 7.44 -8.44 10.57
CA ARG A 105 7.89 -9.71 10.03
C ARG A 105 8.68 -9.53 8.74
N LEU A 106 8.24 -8.63 7.88
CA LEU A 106 8.92 -8.39 6.61
C LEU A 106 10.29 -7.74 6.81
N ASN A 107 10.45 -7.03 7.89
CA ASN A 107 11.66 -6.27 8.15
C ASN A 107 12.71 -7.07 8.91
N ARG A 108 12.52 -8.33 9.13
CA ARG A 108 13.50 -9.14 9.85
C ARG A 108 14.73 -9.42 9.05
#